data_8db435dfca3d9e63cc81cfa9c903caec
#
_entry.id   8db435dfca3d9e63cc81cfa9c903caec
#
_cell.length_a   1.000
_cell.length_b   1.000
_cell.length_c   1.000
_cell.angle_alpha   90.00
_cell.angle_beta   90.00
_cell.angle_gamma   90.00
#
_symmetry.space_group_name_H-M   'P 1'
#
loop_
_entity.id
_entity.type
_entity.pdbx_description
1 polymer ?
#
loop_
_entity_poly.entity_id
_entity_poly.type
_entity_poly.pdbx_seq_one_letter_code
_entity_poly.pdbx_strand_id
1 'polypeptide(L)'
;AEIENARLILVFGCDLEKEHPIINLRAIKSARKGNVLILANSEKTSLNRFAQDELIYKKGTEVAFLNGLAREIIEGRLFDLNKIEVSKEEIDRLKQLVLLYDAEKVFQITTIAPDKIKNLANSFAKAESIIILCGKEIVSHPQNKEVIDSLYNLILLTGHWRKKNCGVNLLWEDCNSQGALDCGVLPDRLPGFIHISDESKRKEIEDIWKAKLPDKPGHSFNQMLKEIHAGKIKAMYVMGENPLEKYPDREYVKSALDKLDFLVVQDISLTQTAKLADVVLPGASFAEKDGTFTNVERRVQRLKRAFDPLGNSKADWQIVSLLSQTMGYEFDYLSAKEIFNEITSVSPIYENMSYEKIGDTGFQWKPKLTEL
;
A
#
# COMPACT_ATOMS: atom_id res chain seq x y z
N ALA A 1 12.22 -5.77 12.13
CA ALA A 1 13.46 -5.55 12.91
C ALA A 1 13.83 -4.06 13.01
N GLU A 2 13.66 -3.28 11.92
CA GLU A 2 14.06 -1.85 11.89
C GLU A 2 13.24 -0.98 12.84
N ILE A 3 11.94 -1.26 13.00
CA ILE A 3 11.05 -0.55 13.93
C ILE A 3 11.61 -0.55 15.36
N GLU A 4 12.16 -1.68 15.83
CA GLU A 4 12.71 -1.77 17.20
C GLU A 4 14.01 -0.98 17.41
N ASN A 5 14.64 -0.55 16.31
CA ASN A 5 15.93 0.15 16.33
C ASN A 5 15.80 1.63 15.91
N ALA A 6 14.63 2.06 15.44
CA ALA A 6 14.38 3.46 15.13
C ALA A 6 14.38 4.31 16.40
N ARG A 7 15.02 5.48 16.35
CA ARG A 7 15.05 6.42 17.48
C ARG A 7 13.75 7.18 17.66
N LEU A 8 13.03 7.39 16.57
CA LEU A 8 11.70 7.96 16.57
C LEU A 8 10.76 7.11 15.69
N ILE A 9 9.61 6.79 16.23
CA ILE A 9 8.50 6.16 15.51
C ILE A 9 7.33 7.13 15.55
N LEU A 10 6.85 7.53 14.37
CA LEU A 10 5.57 8.22 14.22
C LEU A 10 4.53 7.22 13.72
N VAL A 11 3.48 6.99 14.49
CA VAL A 11 2.29 6.24 14.05
C VAL A 11 1.28 7.26 13.55
N PHE A 12 0.90 7.16 12.28
CA PHE A 12 0.09 8.16 11.61
C PHE A 12 -1.15 7.55 10.98
N GLY A 13 -2.31 7.98 11.44
CA GLY A 13 -3.61 7.50 10.96
C GLY A 13 -3.80 5.99 11.10
N CYS A 14 -3.41 5.43 12.28
CA CYS A 14 -3.40 3.99 12.52
C CYS A 14 -3.71 3.62 13.97
N ASP A 15 -4.64 2.72 14.17
CA ASP A 15 -4.78 1.97 15.43
C ASP A 15 -4.01 0.65 15.32
N LEU A 16 -2.71 0.71 15.62
CA LEU A 16 -1.81 -0.46 15.47
C LEU A 16 -2.28 -1.69 16.26
N GLU A 17 -2.99 -1.51 17.39
CA GLU A 17 -3.47 -2.65 18.17
C GLU A 17 -4.53 -3.43 17.42
N LYS A 18 -5.43 -2.74 16.72
CA LYS A 18 -6.50 -3.36 15.94
C LYS A 18 -6.06 -3.78 14.54
N GLU A 19 -5.32 -2.89 13.86
CA GLU A 19 -4.97 -3.07 12.45
C GLU A 19 -3.74 -3.97 12.25
N HIS A 20 -2.70 -3.80 13.09
CA HIS A 20 -1.40 -4.46 12.91
C HIS A 20 -0.77 -4.91 14.23
N PRO A 21 -1.33 -5.90 14.95
CA PRO A 21 -0.93 -6.24 16.32
C PRO A 21 0.54 -6.63 16.47
N ILE A 22 1.16 -7.25 15.48
CA ILE A 22 2.58 -7.61 15.54
C ILE A 22 3.47 -6.37 15.43
N ILE A 23 3.09 -5.39 14.60
CA ILE A 23 3.79 -4.11 14.48
C ILE A 23 3.59 -3.30 15.77
N ASN A 24 2.40 -3.34 16.36
CA ASN A 24 2.10 -2.74 17.66
C ASN A 24 3.07 -3.24 18.75
N LEU A 25 3.26 -4.56 18.86
CA LEU A 25 4.21 -5.14 19.81
C LEU A 25 5.65 -4.65 19.58
N ARG A 26 6.07 -4.48 18.34
CA ARG A 26 7.40 -3.95 17.98
C ARG A 26 7.53 -2.46 18.35
N ALA A 27 6.50 -1.65 18.13
CA ALA A 27 6.47 -0.24 18.53
C ALA A 27 6.54 -0.10 20.06
N ILE A 28 5.76 -0.89 20.80
CA ILE A 28 5.81 -0.94 22.28
C ILE A 28 7.22 -1.34 22.77
N LYS A 29 7.82 -2.36 22.16
CA LYS A 29 9.16 -2.80 22.51
C LYS A 29 10.20 -1.72 22.26
N SER A 30 10.08 -0.96 21.17
CA SER A 30 10.94 0.19 20.87
C SER A 30 10.78 1.29 21.94
N ALA A 31 9.54 1.67 22.27
CA ALA A 31 9.27 2.67 23.31
C ALA A 31 9.82 2.26 24.68
N ARG A 32 9.68 0.98 25.05
CA ARG A 32 10.26 0.43 26.32
C ARG A 32 11.79 0.45 26.36
N LYS A 33 12.47 0.50 25.20
CA LYS A 33 13.91 0.70 25.10
C LYS A 33 14.34 2.18 25.24
N GLY A 34 13.37 3.09 25.42
CA GLY A 34 13.62 4.52 25.54
C GLY A 34 13.62 5.28 24.22
N ASN A 35 13.23 4.65 23.10
CA ASN A 35 13.04 5.34 21.84
C ASN A 35 11.74 6.15 21.86
N VAL A 36 11.71 7.24 21.09
CA VAL A 36 10.55 8.14 21.02
C VAL A 36 9.43 7.50 20.21
N LEU A 37 8.25 7.39 20.81
CA LEU A 37 7.02 6.99 20.13
C LEU A 37 6.04 8.15 20.16
N ILE A 38 5.60 8.60 19.00
CA ILE A 38 4.62 9.67 18.83
C ILE A 38 3.43 9.14 18.03
N LEU A 39 2.24 9.51 18.45
CA LEU A 39 0.99 9.17 17.75
C LEU A 39 0.40 10.43 17.13
N ALA A 40 0.00 10.33 15.87
CA ALA A 40 -0.80 11.34 15.19
C ALA A 40 -1.99 10.65 14.52
N ASN A 41 -3.17 10.77 15.11
CA ASN A 41 -4.38 10.07 14.69
C ASN A 41 -5.60 10.99 14.76
N SER A 42 -6.69 10.65 14.08
CA SER A 42 -7.96 11.36 14.20
C SER A 42 -8.68 11.01 15.51
N GLU A 43 -8.35 9.87 16.14
CA GLU A 43 -8.93 9.40 17.38
C GLU A 43 -7.85 8.87 18.34
N LYS A 44 -8.18 8.79 19.63
CA LYS A 44 -7.31 8.19 20.65
C LYS A 44 -7.20 6.69 20.46
N THR A 45 -6.00 6.15 20.63
CA THR A 45 -5.73 4.71 20.59
C THR A 45 -5.15 4.22 21.92
N SER A 46 -5.23 2.91 22.19
CA SER A 46 -4.69 2.32 23.41
C SER A 46 -3.17 2.41 23.53
N LEU A 47 -2.49 2.64 22.41
CA LEU A 47 -1.03 2.78 22.33
C LEU A 47 -0.52 4.05 23.01
N ASN A 48 -1.42 5.03 23.31
CA ASN A 48 -1.07 6.31 23.94
C ASN A 48 -0.33 6.14 25.28
N ARG A 49 -0.62 5.08 26.03
CA ARG A 49 0.06 4.76 27.31
C ARG A 49 1.56 4.49 27.18
N PHE A 50 2.06 4.25 25.97
CA PHE A 50 3.47 4.04 25.66
C PHE A 50 4.07 5.21 24.85
N ALA A 51 3.23 6.11 24.37
CA ALA A 51 3.66 7.26 23.58
C ALA A 51 4.20 8.38 24.47
N GLN A 52 5.20 9.05 23.97
CA GLN A 52 5.73 10.27 24.60
C GLN A 52 4.84 11.49 24.28
N ASP A 53 4.21 11.49 23.14
CA ASP A 53 3.24 12.51 22.74
C ASP A 53 2.13 11.95 21.83
N GLU A 54 0.96 12.58 21.89
CA GLU A 54 -0.21 12.24 21.09
C GLU A 54 -0.79 13.52 20.48
N LEU A 55 -0.91 13.53 19.15
CA LEU A 55 -1.51 14.59 18.37
C LEU A 55 -2.83 14.09 17.79
N ILE A 56 -3.94 14.64 18.27
CA ILE A 56 -5.27 14.31 17.73
C ILE A 56 -5.62 15.39 16.72
N TYR A 57 -5.80 15.03 15.46
CA TYR A 57 -6.17 15.93 14.39
C TYR A 57 -7.60 15.68 13.90
N LYS A 58 -8.19 16.67 13.29
CA LYS A 58 -9.49 16.53 12.61
C LYS A 58 -9.29 15.71 11.34
N LYS A 59 -10.01 14.62 11.19
CA LYS A 59 -9.96 13.73 10.02
C LYS A 59 -10.14 14.50 8.70
N GLY A 60 -9.30 14.19 7.70
CA GLY A 60 -9.27 14.87 6.40
C GLY A 60 -8.40 16.13 6.38
N THR A 61 -7.60 16.38 7.43
CA THR A 61 -6.72 17.56 7.52
C THR A 61 -5.23 17.19 7.55
N GLU A 62 -4.90 15.97 7.18
CA GLU A 62 -3.57 15.36 7.25
C GLU A 62 -2.54 16.15 6.43
N VAL A 63 -2.93 16.62 5.24
CA VAL A 63 -2.06 17.46 4.38
C VAL A 63 -1.71 18.77 5.07
N ALA A 64 -2.70 19.42 5.72
CA ALA A 64 -2.46 20.68 6.45
C ALA A 64 -1.54 20.47 7.66
N PHE A 65 -1.69 19.35 8.38
CA PHE A 65 -0.82 18.97 9.48
C PHE A 65 0.63 18.77 9.01
N LEU A 66 0.85 17.97 7.97
CA LEU A 66 2.18 17.68 7.46
C LEU A 66 2.87 18.91 6.86
N ASN A 67 2.14 19.76 6.14
CA ASN A 67 2.67 21.00 5.60
C ASN A 67 2.99 22.03 6.71
N GLY A 68 2.18 22.08 7.77
CA GLY A 68 2.48 22.87 8.97
C GLY A 68 3.76 22.39 9.68
N LEU A 69 3.92 21.07 9.79
CA LEU A 69 5.14 20.47 10.34
C LEU A 69 6.37 20.80 9.48
N ALA A 70 6.26 20.69 8.15
CA ALA A 70 7.33 21.06 7.23
C ALA A 70 7.69 22.54 7.34
N ARG A 71 6.69 23.43 7.49
CA ARG A 71 6.92 24.85 7.70
C ARG A 71 7.68 25.12 9.00
N GLU A 72 7.28 24.51 10.12
CA GLU A 72 7.99 24.65 11.40
C GLU A 72 9.46 24.21 11.31
N ILE A 73 9.73 23.13 10.58
CA ILE A 73 11.11 22.66 10.34
C ILE A 73 11.89 23.69 9.52
N ILE A 74 11.28 24.28 8.50
CA ILE A 74 11.94 25.28 7.62
C ILE A 74 12.17 26.60 8.36
N GLU A 75 11.17 27.18 9.01
CA GLU A 75 11.26 28.45 9.72
C GLU A 75 12.20 28.35 10.94
N GLY A 76 12.12 27.22 11.65
CA GLY A 76 13.03 26.90 12.76
C GLY A 76 14.46 26.58 12.34
N ARG A 77 14.74 26.47 11.04
CA ARG A 77 16.03 26.03 10.49
C ARG A 77 16.49 24.69 11.07
N LEU A 78 15.54 23.80 11.25
CA LEU A 78 15.73 22.50 11.90
C LEU A 78 16.22 21.41 10.91
N PHE A 79 16.92 21.79 9.86
CA PHE A 79 17.50 20.89 8.87
C PHE A 79 18.95 21.31 8.54
N ASP A 80 19.74 20.34 8.07
CA ASP A 80 21.13 20.54 7.72
C ASP A 80 21.31 20.30 6.21
N LEU A 81 21.64 21.39 5.47
CA LEU A 81 21.84 21.36 4.02
C LEU A 81 22.90 20.34 3.57
N ASN A 82 23.87 20.02 4.44
CA ASN A 82 24.91 19.05 4.12
C ASN A 82 24.45 17.58 4.26
N LYS A 83 23.29 17.36 4.86
CA LYS A 83 22.74 16.01 5.12
C LYS A 83 21.56 15.67 4.24
N ILE A 84 21.05 16.62 3.47
CA ILE A 84 19.87 16.44 2.63
C ILE A 84 20.28 16.28 1.17
N GLU A 85 19.62 15.38 0.46
CA GLU A 85 19.82 15.14 -0.98
C GLU A 85 18.80 15.97 -1.80
N VAL A 86 18.57 17.23 -1.41
CA VAL A 86 17.58 18.12 -2.01
C VAL A 86 18.25 19.40 -2.42
N SER A 87 17.99 19.90 -3.62
CA SER A 87 18.54 21.15 -4.12
C SER A 87 17.95 22.37 -3.37
N LYS A 88 18.64 23.48 -3.43
CA LYS A 88 18.15 24.74 -2.86
C LYS A 88 16.83 25.18 -3.52
N GLU A 89 16.71 24.97 -4.81
CA GLU A 89 15.53 25.28 -5.60
C GLU A 89 14.31 24.46 -5.16
N GLU A 90 14.49 23.19 -4.83
CA GLU A 90 13.44 22.33 -4.30
C GLU A 90 12.99 22.75 -2.90
N ILE A 91 13.94 23.12 -2.04
CA ILE A 91 13.61 23.69 -0.73
C ILE A 91 12.84 24.99 -0.87
N ASP A 92 13.23 25.87 -1.79
CA ASP A 92 12.53 27.14 -2.01
C ASP A 92 11.12 26.90 -2.60
N ARG A 93 10.92 25.89 -3.45
CA ARG A 93 9.58 25.45 -3.89
C ARG A 93 8.76 24.94 -2.70
N LEU A 94 9.33 24.10 -1.85
CA LEU A 94 8.65 23.61 -0.66
C LEU A 94 8.25 24.74 0.29
N LYS A 95 9.15 25.73 0.51
CA LYS A 95 8.81 26.93 1.28
C LYS A 95 7.59 27.66 0.73
N GLN A 96 7.52 27.84 -0.58
CA GLN A 96 6.35 28.48 -1.21
C GLN A 96 5.07 27.65 -1.01
N LEU A 97 5.15 26.34 -1.14
CA LEU A 97 4.02 25.44 -0.96
C LEU A 97 3.48 25.48 0.47
N VAL A 98 4.37 25.53 1.47
CA VAL A 98 3.94 25.53 2.88
C VAL A 98 3.66 26.91 3.45
N LEU A 99 3.86 27.99 2.68
CA LEU A 99 3.71 29.37 3.14
C LEU A 99 2.33 29.67 3.73
N LEU A 100 1.29 29.00 3.24
CA LEU A 100 -0.10 29.19 3.68
C LEU A 100 -0.44 28.43 4.97
N TYR A 101 0.47 27.61 5.51
CA TYR A 101 0.24 26.74 6.65
C TYR A 101 0.95 27.25 7.91
N ASP A 102 0.68 28.53 8.30
CA ASP A 102 1.17 29.04 9.58
C ASP A 102 0.51 28.35 10.77
N ALA A 103 1.12 28.50 11.95
CA ALA A 103 0.74 27.79 13.14
C ALA A 103 -0.73 28.02 13.55
N GLU A 104 -1.23 29.25 13.36
CA GLU A 104 -2.63 29.60 13.68
C GLU A 104 -3.59 28.95 12.70
N LYS A 105 -3.30 29.04 11.40
CA LYS A 105 -4.13 28.43 10.36
C LYS A 105 -4.14 26.91 10.47
N VAL A 106 -2.99 26.29 10.75
CA VAL A 106 -2.91 24.84 10.98
C VAL A 106 -3.76 24.46 12.18
N PHE A 107 -3.70 25.19 13.28
CA PHE A 107 -4.57 24.96 14.43
C PHE A 107 -6.06 25.06 14.09
N GLN A 108 -6.45 26.08 13.35
CA GLN A 108 -7.86 26.25 12.92
C GLN A 108 -8.35 25.09 12.06
N ILE A 109 -7.49 24.55 11.19
CA ILE A 109 -7.84 23.44 10.30
C ILE A 109 -7.81 22.10 11.03
N THR A 110 -6.72 21.81 11.77
CA THR A 110 -6.40 20.49 12.30
C THR A 110 -6.79 20.28 13.75
N THR A 111 -7.02 21.35 14.51
CA THR A 111 -7.18 21.38 15.97
C THR A 111 -5.93 21.00 16.79
N ILE A 112 -4.79 20.77 16.14
CA ILE A 112 -3.53 20.49 16.85
C ILE A 112 -2.92 21.80 17.35
N ALA A 113 -2.63 21.87 18.65
CA ALA A 113 -2.03 23.05 19.26
C ALA A 113 -0.62 23.33 18.64
N PRO A 114 -0.26 24.60 18.41
CA PRO A 114 1.01 25.00 17.76
C PRO A 114 2.25 24.44 18.45
N ASP A 115 2.27 24.40 19.77
CA ASP A 115 3.36 23.84 20.56
C ASP A 115 3.59 22.36 20.31
N LYS A 116 2.53 21.59 20.05
CA LYS A 116 2.62 20.18 19.66
C LYS A 116 3.35 19.98 18.34
N ILE A 117 3.02 20.79 17.33
CA ILE A 117 3.68 20.73 16.00
C ILE A 117 5.15 21.14 16.14
N LYS A 118 5.43 22.19 16.91
CA LYS A 118 6.80 22.64 17.18
C LYS A 118 7.63 21.57 17.93
N ASN A 119 7.03 20.88 18.90
CA ASN A 119 7.68 19.80 19.62
C ASN A 119 7.99 18.62 18.69
N LEU A 120 7.05 18.27 17.82
CA LEU A 120 7.23 17.22 16.82
C LEU A 120 8.35 17.60 15.83
N ALA A 121 8.38 18.86 15.33
CA ALA A 121 9.41 19.36 14.46
C ALA A 121 10.81 19.24 15.10
N ASN A 122 10.94 19.64 16.36
CA ASN A 122 12.18 19.47 17.12
C ASN A 122 12.58 18.00 17.31
N SER A 123 11.60 17.13 17.54
CA SER A 123 11.84 15.69 17.68
C SER A 123 12.34 15.07 16.38
N PHE A 124 11.78 15.46 15.23
CA PHE A 124 12.24 15.05 13.91
C PHE A 124 13.69 15.51 13.65
N ALA A 125 13.99 16.78 13.94
CA ALA A 125 15.33 17.33 13.71
C ALA A 125 16.42 16.66 14.55
N LYS A 126 16.09 16.22 15.76
CA LYS A 126 17.04 15.59 16.71
C LYS A 126 17.20 14.09 16.53
N ALA A 127 16.24 13.44 15.90
CA ALA A 127 16.27 12.00 15.74
C ALA A 127 17.36 11.55 14.76
N GLU A 128 18.15 10.55 15.14
CA GLU A 128 19.13 9.91 14.26
C GLU A 128 18.46 9.03 13.19
N SER A 129 17.28 8.51 13.50
CA SER A 129 16.50 7.66 12.60
C SER A 129 15.00 7.79 12.89
N ILE A 130 14.20 7.83 11.83
CA ILE A 130 12.75 8.02 11.87
C ILE A 130 12.04 6.96 11.04
N ILE A 131 11.10 6.26 11.64
CA ILE A 131 10.14 5.41 10.93
C ILE A 131 8.75 6.00 11.09
N ILE A 132 8.06 6.22 9.97
CA ILE A 132 6.66 6.62 9.94
C ILE A 132 5.82 5.40 9.53
N LEU A 133 4.87 5.03 10.37
CA LEU A 133 3.94 3.93 10.16
C LEU A 133 2.57 4.52 9.82
N CYS A 134 2.20 4.45 8.55
CA CYS A 134 0.95 5.01 8.02
C CYS A 134 -0.11 3.91 7.92
N GLY A 135 -1.20 4.04 8.66
CA GLY A 135 -2.29 3.07 8.66
C GLY A 135 -3.37 3.31 7.62
N LYS A 136 -4.48 2.64 7.80
CA LYS A 136 -5.64 2.66 6.90
C LYS A 136 -6.13 4.08 6.58
N GLU A 137 -6.17 4.96 7.59
CA GLU A 137 -6.66 6.32 7.41
C GLU A 137 -5.87 7.10 6.36
N ILE A 138 -4.55 6.84 6.27
CA ILE A 138 -3.67 7.47 5.29
C ILE A 138 -3.71 6.76 3.95
N VAL A 139 -3.66 5.43 3.97
CA VAL A 139 -3.64 4.60 2.74
C VAL A 139 -4.93 4.77 1.94
N SER A 140 -6.09 4.87 2.62
CA SER A 140 -7.41 5.04 2.00
C SER A 140 -7.86 6.51 1.93
N HIS A 141 -6.96 7.48 2.20
CA HIS A 141 -7.30 8.90 2.17
C HIS A 141 -7.68 9.35 0.75
N PRO A 142 -8.73 10.18 0.56
CA PRO A 142 -9.10 10.70 -0.77
C PRO A 142 -7.98 11.46 -1.48
N GLN A 143 -7.10 12.13 -0.72
CA GLN A 143 -5.90 12.83 -1.17
C GLN A 143 -4.63 12.07 -0.74
N ASN A 144 -4.63 10.73 -0.85
CA ASN A 144 -3.51 9.92 -0.39
C ASN A 144 -2.18 10.30 -1.05
N LYS A 145 -2.21 10.68 -2.33
CA LYS A 145 -1.02 11.13 -3.05
C LYS A 145 -0.40 12.35 -2.38
N GLU A 146 -1.17 13.37 -2.11
CA GLU A 146 -0.71 14.62 -1.48
C GLU A 146 -0.19 14.37 -0.06
N VAL A 147 -0.84 13.47 0.69
CA VAL A 147 -0.38 13.06 2.03
C VAL A 147 0.97 12.36 1.93
N ILE A 148 1.11 11.41 1.01
CA ILE A 148 2.36 10.65 0.79
C ILE A 148 3.46 11.58 0.32
N ASP A 149 3.21 12.46 -0.63
CA ASP A 149 4.17 13.45 -1.12
C ASP A 149 4.65 14.37 0.04
N SER A 150 3.74 14.81 0.91
CA SER A 150 4.09 15.61 2.09
C SER A 150 4.95 14.83 3.10
N LEU A 151 4.70 13.53 3.29
CA LEU A 151 5.54 12.66 4.12
C LEU A 151 6.94 12.49 3.54
N TYR A 152 7.05 12.28 2.22
CA TYR A 152 8.36 12.22 1.56
C TYR A 152 9.11 13.54 1.66
N ASN A 153 8.44 14.68 1.49
CA ASN A 153 9.03 16.00 1.70
C ASN A 153 9.63 16.15 3.10
N LEU A 154 8.94 15.66 4.14
CA LEU A 154 9.46 15.67 5.52
C LEU A 154 10.71 14.81 5.69
N ILE A 155 10.70 13.59 5.16
CA ILE A 155 11.84 12.67 5.26
C ILE A 155 13.06 13.20 4.48
N LEU A 156 12.83 13.80 3.30
CA LEU A 156 13.89 14.46 2.51
C LEU A 156 14.42 15.67 3.24
N LEU A 157 13.55 16.58 3.68
CA LEU A 157 13.91 17.83 4.37
C LEU A 157 14.74 17.58 5.64
N THR A 158 14.41 16.52 6.38
CA THR A 158 15.11 16.15 7.62
C THR A 158 16.33 15.28 7.38
N GLY A 159 16.64 14.96 6.11
CA GLY A 159 17.80 14.17 5.73
C GLY A 159 17.76 12.72 6.19
N HIS A 160 16.56 12.13 6.30
CA HIS A 160 16.36 10.72 6.68
C HIS A 160 16.13 9.79 5.48
N TRP A 161 16.10 10.35 4.26
CA TRP A 161 15.97 9.56 3.05
C TRP A 161 17.16 8.60 2.90
N ARG A 162 16.88 7.36 2.51
CA ARG A 162 17.88 6.29 2.31
C ARG A 162 18.77 5.95 3.51
N LYS A 163 18.49 6.46 4.70
CA LYS A 163 19.23 6.08 5.91
C LYS A 163 18.72 4.81 6.53
N LYS A 164 19.61 4.08 7.20
CA LYS A 164 19.28 2.88 7.96
C LYS A 164 18.26 3.18 9.05
N ASN A 165 17.26 2.32 9.24
CA ASN A 165 16.16 2.44 10.19
C ASN A 165 15.32 3.72 9.96
N CYS A 166 15.26 4.22 8.73
CA CYS A 166 14.46 5.36 8.33
C CYS A 166 13.51 4.99 7.19
N GLY A 167 12.35 5.63 7.14
CA GLY A 167 11.42 5.51 6.01
C GLY A 167 9.96 5.67 6.38
N VAL A 168 9.14 5.70 5.34
CA VAL A 168 7.67 5.69 5.41
C VAL A 168 7.19 4.30 5.07
N ASN A 169 6.39 3.70 5.93
CA ASN A 169 5.79 2.39 5.72
C ASN A 169 4.28 2.53 5.63
N LEU A 170 3.74 2.22 4.48
CA LEU A 170 2.30 2.14 4.26
C LEU A 170 1.83 0.76 4.73
N LEU A 171 0.98 0.73 5.73
CA LEU A 171 0.47 -0.49 6.35
C LEU A 171 -0.87 -0.83 5.70
N TRP A 172 -0.82 -1.77 4.75
CA TRP A 172 -1.99 -2.27 4.04
C TRP A 172 -2.84 -3.19 4.93
N GLU A 173 -4.16 -3.18 4.77
CA GLU A 173 -5.07 -4.01 5.57
C GLU A 173 -4.87 -5.50 5.32
N ASP A 174 -4.72 -5.90 4.05
CA ASP A 174 -4.66 -7.31 3.67
C ASP A 174 -3.22 -7.81 3.68
N CYS A 175 -3.04 -9.05 4.12
CA CYS A 175 -1.72 -9.66 4.33
C CYS A 175 -0.88 -9.85 3.04
N ASN A 176 -1.50 -9.76 1.86
CA ASN A 176 -0.82 -9.87 0.56
C ASN A 176 -1.05 -8.65 -0.35
N SER A 177 -1.54 -7.51 0.15
CA SER A 177 -1.68 -6.30 -0.67
C SER A 177 -0.36 -5.91 -1.33
N GLN A 178 0.77 -6.02 -0.61
CA GLN A 178 2.09 -5.76 -1.18
C GLN A 178 2.38 -6.70 -2.35
N GLY A 179 2.10 -8.00 -2.23
CA GLY A 179 2.32 -8.95 -3.31
C GLY A 179 1.44 -8.71 -4.53
N ALA A 180 0.19 -8.31 -4.33
CA ALA A 180 -0.69 -7.92 -5.42
C ALA A 180 -0.14 -6.70 -6.18
N LEU A 181 0.32 -5.67 -5.44
CA LEU A 181 0.95 -4.48 -6.03
C LEU A 181 2.25 -4.84 -6.78
N ASP A 182 3.09 -5.69 -6.18
CA ASP A 182 4.36 -6.15 -6.77
C ASP A 182 4.13 -6.89 -8.10
N CYS A 183 2.99 -7.60 -8.23
CA CYS A 183 2.58 -8.31 -9.44
C CYS A 183 1.81 -7.43 -10.44
N GLY A 184 1.68 -6.13 -10.19
CA GLY A 184 1.04 -5.21 -11.13
C GLY A 184 -0.49 -5.22 -11.09
N VAL A 185 -1.13 -5.60 -9.96
CA VAL A 185 -2.58 -5.49 -9.77
C VAL A 185 -2.95 -4.02 -9.52
N LEU A 186 -2.66 -3.19 -10.51
CA LEU A 186 -2.92 -1.76 -10.57
C LEU A 186 -3.32 -1.37 -12.00
N PRO A 187 -4.15 -0.35 -12.18
CA PRO A 187 -4.64 0.01 -13.52
C PRO A 187 -3.56 0.55 -14.46
N ASP A 188 -2.41 0.99 -13.94
CA ASP A 188 -1.35 1.66 -14.68
C ASP A 188 0.04 1.04 -14.50
N ARG A 189 0.12 -0.15 -13.89
CA ARG A 189 1.37 -0.85 -13.60
C ARG A 189 1.39 -2.26 -14.13
N LEU A 190 2.55 -2.66 -14.58
CA LEU A 190 2.94 -4.05 -14.86
C LEU A 190 3.72 -4.62 -13.66
N PRO A 191 4.00 -5.94 -13.62
CA PRO A 191 4.81 -6.55 -12.57
C PRO A 191 6.12 -5.78 -12.32
N GLY A 192 6.48 -5.62 -11.04
CA GLY A 192 7.67 -4.86 -10.64
C GLY A 192 7.48 -3.34 -10.62
N PHE A 193 6.25 -2.86 -10.53
CA PHE A 193 5.88 -1.42 -10.57
C PHE A 193 6.23 -0.70 -11.88
N ILE A 194 6.51 -1.42 -12.95
CA ILE A 194 6.80 -0.84 -14.26
C ILE A 194 5.58 -0.07 -14.75
N HIS A 195 5.75 1.20 -15.10
CA HIS A 195 4.64 1.99 -15.63
C HIS A 195 4.25 1.51 -17.02
N ILE A 196 2.95 1.37 -17.29
CA ILE A 196 2.44 0.81 -18.54
C ILE A 196 2.84 1.65 -19.79
N SER A 197 3.15 2.94 -19.61
CA SER A 197 3.66 3.82 -20.66
C SER A 197 5.15 3.62 -20.98
N ASP A 198 5.90 2.85 -20.18
CA ASP A 198 7.27 2.48 -20.50
C ASP A 198 7.27 1.44 -21.63
N GLU A 199 7.42 1.94 -22.86
CA GLU A 199 7.34 1.11 -24.07
C GLU A 199 8.43 0.02 -24.10
N SER A 200 9.65 0.35 -23.65
CA SER A 200 10.77 -0.60 -23.66
C SER A 200 10.48 -1.77 -22.72
N LYS A 201 10.11 -1.48 -21.50
CA LYS A 201 9.81 -2.50 -20.48
C LYS A 201 8.54 -3.27 -20.80
N ARG A 202 7.53 -2.60 -21.37
CA ARG A 202 6.31 -3.27 -21.83
C ARG A 202 6.61 -4.29 -22.92
N LYS A 203 7.45 -3.93 -23.92
CA LYS A 203 7.87 -4.87 -24.96
C LYS A 203 8.64 -6.07 -24.43
N GLU A 204 9.55 -5.88 -23.46
CA GLU A 204 10.25 -6.99 -22.81
C GLU A 204 9.24 -8.01 -22.22
N ILE A 205 8.16 -7.55 -21.58
CA ILE A 205 7.12 -8.41 -21.01
C ILE A 205 6.24 -9.02 -22.12
N GLU A 206 5.87 -8.26 -23.15
CA GLU A 206 5.13 -8.74 -24.32
C GLU A 206 5.86 -9.90 -25.00
N ASP A 207 7.19 -9.83 -25.12
CA ASP A 207 8.02 -10.87 -25.71
C ASP A 207 8.04 -12.15 -24.86
N ILE A 208 8.03 -12.03 -23.53
CA ILE A 208 7.96 -13.16 -22.58
C ILE A 208 6.57 -13.79 -22.64
N TRP A 209 5.51 -12.99 -22.55
CA TRP A 209 4.13 -13.46 -22.51
C TRP A 209 3.54 -13.77 -23.89
N LYS A 210 4.27 -13.42 -24.97
CA LYS A 210 3.83 -13.59 -26.37
C LYS A 210 2.43 -12.98 -26.60
N ALA A 211 2.15 -11.90 -25.92
CA ALA A 211 0.86 -11.21 -25.93
C ALA A 211 1.08 -9.69 -25.98
N LYS A 212 0.22 -9.01 -26.73
CA LYS A 212 0.25 -7.55 -26.76
C LYS A 212 -0.43 -6.99 -25.52
N LEU A 213 0.25 -6.12 -24.78
CA LEU A 213 -0.27 -5.45 -23.61
C LEU A 213 -0.90 -4.09 -23.97
N PRO A 214 -1.87 -3.61 -23.18
CA PRO A 214 -2.39 -2.26 -23.33
C PRO A 214 -1.30 -1.22 -23.14
N ASP A 215 -1.39 -0.11 -23.86
CA ASP A 215 -0.50 1.04 -23.76
C ASP A 215 -1.09 2.20 -22.94
N LYS A 216 -2.35 2.05 -22.51
CA LYS A 216 -3.09 3.04 -21.73
C LYS A 216 -3.52 2.44 -20.39
N PRO A 217 -3.50 3.26 -19.32
CA PRO A 217 -3.99 2.83 -18.02
C PRO A 217 -5.44 2.35 -18.08
N GLY A 218 -5.74 1.31 -17.30
CA GLY A 218 -7.10 0.90 -17.00
C GLY A 218 -7.79 1.87 -16.04
N HIS A 219 -9.01 1.53 -15.65
CA HIS A 219 -9.81 2.34 -14.73
C HIS A 219 -9.60 1.91 -13.27
N SER A 220 -9.59 2.87 -12.35
CA SER A 220 -9.80 2.58 -10.94
C SER A 220 -11.24 2.10 -10.70
N PHE A 221 -11.50 1.42 -9.59
CA PHE A 221 -12.85 0.91 -9.29
C PHE A 221 -13.91 2.02 -9.34
N ASN A 222 -13.63 3.20 -8.77
CA ASN A 222 -14.54 4.34 -8.83
C ASN A 222 -14.80 4.81 -10.26
N GLN A 223 -13.81 4.75 -11.13
CA GLN A 223 -13.98 5.06 -12.57
C GLN A 223 -14.79 3.96 -13.27
N MET A 224 -14.55 2.67 -12.95
CA MET A 224 -15.35 1.57 -13.48
C MET A 224 -16.83 1.74 -13.14
N LEU A 225 -17.18 2.09 -11.89
CA LEU A 225 -18.58 2.35 -11.51
C LEU A 225 -19.21 3.48 -12.37
N LYS A 226 -18.49 4.56 -12.62
CA LYS A 226 -18.96 5.66 -13.50
C LYS A 226 -19.17 5.18 -14.93
N GLU A 227 -18.24 4.41 -15.47
CA GLU A 227 -18.33 3.90 -16.84
C GLU A 227 -19.42 2.82 -16.99
N ILE A 228 -19.69 2.04 -15.95
CA ILE A 228 -20.85 1.13 -15.90
C ILE A 228 -22.16 1.95 -15.92
N HIS A 229 -22.27 2.99 -15.08
CA HIS A 229 -23.44 3.87 -15.10
C HIS A 229 -23.65 4.56 -16.44
N ALA A 230 -22.57 4.86 -17.17
CA ALA A 230 -22.61 5.42 -18.51
C ALA A 230 -22.86 4.38 -19.60
N GLY A 231 -23.01 3.08 -19.27
CA GLY A 231 -23.26 1.98 -20.22
C GLY A 231 -22.07 1.59 -21.08
N LYS A 232 -20.84 2.03 -20.71
CA LYS A 232 -19.61 1.73 -21.48
C LYS A 232 -18.96 0.43 -21.03
N ILE A 233 -19.04 0.09 -19.73
CA ILE A 233 -18.65 -1.22 -19.22
C ILE A 233 -19.92 -2.05 -19.05
N LYS A 234 -19.95 -3.21 -19.69
CA LYS A 234 -21.12 -4.09 -19.75
C LYS A 234 -20.90 -5.42 -19.05
N ALA A 235 -19.65 -5.81 -18.86
CA ALA A 235 -19.31 -7.03 -18.14
C ALA A 235 -18.21 -6.76 -17.11
N MET A 236 -18.25 -7.47 -15.97
CA MET A 236 -17.25 -7.37 -14.93
C MET A 236 -16.92 -8.77 -14.38
N TYR A 237 -15.64 -8.97 -14.11
CA TYR A 237 -15.12 -10.12 -13.38
C TYR A 237 -14.52 -9.65 -12.05
N VAL A 238 -15.07 -10.11 -10.95
CA VAL A 238 -14.65 -9.77 -9.58
C VAL A 238 -14.01 -11.00 -8.97
N MET A 239 -12.77 -10.87 -8.47
CA MET A 239 -12.03 -11.97 -7.89
C MET A 239 -11.56 -11.62 -6.47
N GLY A 240 -12.03 -12.40 -5.48
CA GLY A 240 -11.61 -12.28 -4.08
C GLY A 240 -11.96 -10.93 -3.45
N GLU A 241 -13.06 -10.31 -3.86
CA GLU A 241 -13.48 -9.00 -3.38
C GLU A 241 -15.01 -8.93 -3.22
N ASN A 242 -15.47 -8.22 -2.20
CA ASN A 242 -16.89 -7.98 -1.96
C ASN A 242 -17.20 -6.47 -1.97
N PRO A 243 -17.30 -5.84 -3.16
CA PRO A 243 -17.53 -4.40 -3.28
C PRO A 243 -18.76 -3.88 -2.54
N LEU A 244 -19.84 -4.66 -2.47
CA LEU A 244 -21.06 -4.27 -1.76
C LEU A 244 -20.90 -4.15 -0.24
N GLU A 245 -19.87 -4.73 0.33
CA GLU A 245 -19.59 -4.64 1.77
C GLU A 245 -18.45 -3.66 2.07
N LYS A 246 -17.45 -3.63 1.21
CA LYS A 246 -16.22 -2.86 1.42
C LYS A 246 -16.38 -1.36 1.15
N TYR A 247 -17.21 -0.99 0.15
CA TYR A 247 -17.33 0.41 -0.26
C TYR A 247 -18.46 1.14 0.51
N PRO A 248 -18.22 2.41 0.91
CA PRO A 248 -19.17 3.14 1.78
C PRO A 248 -20.54 3.35 1.16
N ASP A 249 -20.60 3.63 -0.15
CA ASP A 249 -21.87 3.85 -0.87
C ASP A 249 -22.35 2.57 -1.53
N ARG A 250 -22.93 1.71 -0.70
CA ARG A 250 -23.43 0.40 -1.11
C ARG A 250 -24.51 0.48 -2.21
N GLU A 251 -25.41 1.46 -2.10
CA GLU A 251 -26.51 1.61 -3.07
C GLU A 251 -26.00 2.06 -4.43
N TYR A 252 -25.01 2.95 -4.45
CA TYR A 252 -24.35 3.35 -5.68
C TYR A 252 -23.62 2.16 -6.35
N VAL A 253 -22.87 1.38 -5.58
CA VAL A 253 -22.21 0.17 -6.09
C VAL A 253 -23.23 -0.81 -6.62
N LYS A 254 -24.30 -1.11 -5.84
CA LYS A 254 -25.33 -2.04 -6.26
C LYS A 254 -26.00 -1.58 -7.56
N SER A 255 -26.38 -0.31 -7.65
CA SER A 255 -27.03 0.23 -8.85
C SER A 255 -26.14 0.22 -10.10
N ALA A 256 -24.81 0.22 -9.92
CA ALA A 256 -23.87 0.00 -11.01
C ALA A 256 -23.85 -1.49 -11.42
N LEU A 257 -23.67 -2.40 -10.46
CA LEU A 257 -23.63 -3.85 -10.75
C LEU A 257 -24.92 -4.36 -11.42
N ASP A 258 -26.09 -3.85 -11.01
CA ASP A 258 -27.40 -4.18 -11.61
C ASP A 258 -27.53 -3.73 -13.09
N LYS A 259 -26.63 -2.85 -13.59
CA LYS A 259 -26.61 -2.41 -14.99
C LYS A 259 -25.69 -3.23 -15.89
N LEU A 260 -24.92 -4.13 -15.32
CA LEU A 260 -24.06 -5.00 -16.11
C LEU A 260 -24.89 -6.02 -16.89
N ASP A 261 -24.51 -6.29 -18.13
CA ASP A 261 -25.06 -7.35 -18.95
C ASP A 261 -24.57 -8.74 -18.46
N PHE A 262 -23.38 -8.77 -17.81
CA PHE A 262 -22.77 -10.01 -17.32
C PHE A 262 -21.80 -9.76 -16.14
N LEU A 263 -22.05 -10.42 -15.03
CA LEU A 263 -21.22 -10.35 -13.83
C LEU A 263 -20.72 -11.74 -13.45
N VAL A 264 -19.40 -11.91 -13.40
CA VAL A 264 -18.74 -13.10 -12.86
C VAL A 264 -18.09 -12.77 -11.53
N VAL A 265 -18.31 -13.60 -10.51
CA VAL A 265 -17.64 -13.46 -9.21
C VAL A 265 -16.91 -14.75 -8.87
N GLN A 266 -15.61 -14.65 -8.61
CA GLN A 266 -14.80 -15.74 -8.06
C GLN A 266 -14.48 -15.42 -6.61
N ASP A 267 -14.92 -16.25 -5.69
CA ASP A 267 -14.71 -16.03 -4.25
C ASP A 267 -14.73 -17.36 -3.50
N ILE A 268 -14.20 -17.35 -2.27
CA ILE A 268 -14.22 -18.50 -1.35
C ILE A 268 -15.58 -18.66 -0.66
N SER A 269 -16.43 -17.65 -0.73
CA SER A 269 -17.75 -17.64 -0.09
C SER A 269 -18.80 -16.97 -0.98
N LEU A 270 -20.08 -17.28 -0.73
CA LEU A 270 -21.19 -16.64 -1.42
C LEU A 270 -21.48 -15.26 -0.80
N THR A 271 -20.64 -14.28 -1.14
CA THR A 271 -20.72 -12.90 -0.67
C THR A 271 -21.98 -12.18 -1.17
N GLN A 272 -22.23 -10.96 -0.66
CA GLN A 272 -23.36 -10.14 -1.14
C GLN A 272 -23.20 -9.79 -2.64
N THR A 273 -21.96 -9.55 -3.08
CA THR A 273 -21.66 -9.32 -4.50
C THR A 273 -21.85 -10.60 -5.33
N ALA A 274 -21.40 -11.76 -4.82
CA ALA A 274 -21.57 -13.03 -5.50
C ALA A 274 -23.05 -13.43 -5.69
N LYS A 275 -23.93 -13.00 -4.80
CA LYS A 275 -25.39 -13.24 -4.94
C LYS A 275 -26.04 -12.45 -6.08
N LEU A 276 -25.39 -11.42 -6.61
CA LEU A 276 -25.86 -10.67 -7.78
C LEU A 276 -25.26 -11.20 -9.09
N ALA A 277 -24.27 -12.10 -9.02
CA ALA A 277 -23.54 -12.57 -10.18
C ALA A 277 -24.35 -13.54 -11.04
N ASP A 278 -24.18 -13.47 -12.36
CA ASP A 278 -24.68 -14.45 -13.31
C ASP A 278 -23.96 -15.79 -13.20
N VAL A 279 -22.64 -15.72 -12.87
CA VAL A 279 -21.79 -16.89 -12.66
C VAL A 279 -20.95 -16.71 -11.40
N VAL A 280 -20.94 -17.73 -10.54
CA VAL A 280 -20.07 -17.80 -9.37
C VAL A 280 -19.07 -18.92 -9.54
N LEU A 281 -17.77 -18.62 -9.42
CA LEU A 281 -16.68 -19.57 -9.51
C LEU A 281 -16.11 -19.80 -8.10
N PRO A 282 -16.17 -21.04 -7.56
CA PRO A 282 -15.69 -21.30 -6.19
C PRO A 282 -14.16 -21.32 -6.13
N GLY A 283 -13.57 -20.33 -5.49
CA GLY A 283 -12.14 -20.23 -5.21
C GLY A 283 -11.74 -21.03 -3.97
N ALA A 284 -10.53 -21.58 -3.96
CA ALA A 284 -9.94 -22.22 -2.80
C ALA A 284 -9.41 -21.17 -1.81
N SER A 285 -9.55 -21.41 -0.51
CA SER A 285 -9.01 -20.58 0.54
C SER A 285 -7.46 -20.63 0.56
N PHE A 286 -6.84 -19.74 1.34
CA PHE A 286 -5.37 -19.71 1.47
C PHE A 286 -4.80 -21.02 2.04
N ALA A 287 -5.56 -21.75 2.85
CA ALA A 287 -5.11 -23.02 3.44
C ALA A 287 -5.24 -24.21 2.49
N GLU A 288 -5.93 -24.04 1.38
CA GLU A 288 -6.24 -25.09 0.37
C GLU A 288 -5.39 -24.95 -0.91
N LYS A 289 -4.43 -24.02 -0.94
CA LYS A 289 -3.59 -23.76 -2.12
C LYS A 289 -2.15 -23.44 -1.75
N ASP A 290 -1.24 -23.70 -2.70
CA ASP A 290 0.15 -23.24 -2.65
C ASP A 290 0.27 -21.85 -3.29
N GLY A 291 1.31 -21.10 -2.88
CA GLY A 291 1.61 -19.81 -3.46
C GLY A 291 2.62 -19.01 -2.64
N THR A 292 2.58 -17.69 -2.78
CA THR A 292 3.39 -16.77 -2.00
C THR A 292 2.56 -15.57 -1.55
N PHE A 293 2.85 -15.08 -0.36
CA PHE A 293 2.37 -13.80 0.14
C PHE A 293 3.54 -12.86 0.36
N THR A 294 3.40 -11.60 0.00
CA THR A 294 4.38 -10.57 0.33
C THR A 294 3.78 -9.64 1.38
N ASN A 295 4.38 -9.62 2.57
CA ASN A 295 3.90 -8.81 3.68
C ASN A 295 4.35 -7.33 3.58
N VAL A 296 3.89 -6.48 4.48
CA VAL A 296 4.23 -5.05 4.53
C VAL A 296 5.73 -4.76 4.76
N GLU A 297 6.52 -5.75 5.19
CA GLU A 297 7.98 -5.68 5.25
C GLU A 297 8.64 -5.98 3.89
N ARG A 298 7.87 -6.21 2.82
CA ARG A 298 8.35 -6.68 1.51
C ARG A 298 9.03 -8.05 1.60
N ARG A 299 8.58 -8.87 2.53
CA ARG A 299 9.03 -10.24 2.68
C ARG A 299 8.09 -11.18 1.97
N VAL A 300 8.60 -11.83 0.94
CA VAL A 300 7.92 -12.90 0.21
C VAL A 300 8.00 -14.18 1.04
N GLN A 301 6.85 -14.75 1.37
CA GLN A 301 6.74 -15.94 2.20
C GLN A 301 5.95 -17.01 1.46
N ARG A 302 6.36 -18.25 1.61
CA ARG A 302 5.65 -19.38 1.00
C ARG A 302 4.36 -19.69 1.75
N LEU A 303 3.30 -19.84 0.98
CA LEU A 303 2.05 -20.43 1.41
C LEU A 303 2.08 -21.92 1.00
N LYS A 304 1.92 -22.80 1.96
CA LYS A 304 1.88 -24.25 1.75
C LYS A 304 0.47 -24.76 2.01
N ARG A 305 -0.07 -25.50 1.07
CA ARG A 305 -1.38 -26.13 1.23
C ARG A 305 -1.38 -27.05 2.46
N ALA A 306 -2.38 -26.85 3.32
CA ALA A 306 -2.58 -27.64 4.53
C ALA A 306 -3.57 -28.82 4.31
N PHE A 307 -4.56 -28.63 3.43
CA PHE A 307 -5.58 -29.65 3.09
C PHE A 307 -6.11 -29.41 1.67
N ASP A 308 -6.84 -30.39 1.15
CA ASP A 308 -7.38 -30.32 -0.20
C ASP A 308 -8.54 -29.31 -0.30
N PRO A 309 -8.71 -28.67 -1.47
CA PRO A 309 -9.84 -27.76 -1.71
C PRO A 309 -11.19 -28.43 -1.44
N LEU A 310 -12.10 -27.68 -0.84
CA LEU A 310 -13.43 -28.16 -0.47
C LEU A 310 -14.33 -28.28 -1.72
N GLY A 311 -14.95 -29.45 -1.89
CA GLY A 311 -15.89 -29.70 -2.98
C GLY A 311 -15.25 -29.53 -4.37
N ASN A 312 -15.80 -28.65 -5.19
CA ASN A 312 -15.30 -28.36 -6.54
C ASN A 312 -14.46 -27.08 -6.61
N SER A 313 -14.11 -26.47 -5.46
CA SER A 313 -13.28 -25.28 -5.46
C SER A 313 -11.88 -25.55 -6.00
N LYS A 314 -11.27 -24.55 -6.61
CA LYS A 314 -9.93 -24.63 -7.21
C LYS A 314 -9.10 -23.42 -6.78
N ALA A 315 -7.78 -23.58 -6.78
CA ALA A 315 -6.89 -22.42 -6.61
C ALA A 315 -7.19 -21.38 -7.71
N ASP A 316 -7.10 -20.10 -7.37
CA ASP A 316 -7.48 -19.00 -8.28
C ASP A 316 -6.76 -19.09 -9.63
N TRP A 317 -5.46 -19.43 -9.62
CA TRP A 317 -4.68 -19.58 -10.83
C TRP A 317 -5.20 -20.74 -11.72
N GLN A 318 -5.72 -21.80 -11.13
CA GLN A 318 -6.31 -22.92 -11.89
C GLN A 318 -7.60 -22.51 -12.58
N ILE A 319 -8.44 -21.70 -11.90
CA ILE A 319 -9.66 -21.16 -12.48
C ILE A 319 -9.32 -20.26 -13.66
N VAL A 320 -8.36 -19.35 -13.48
CA VAL A 320 -7.89 -18.44 -14.53
C VAL A 320 -7.29 -19.22 -15.72
N SER A 321 -6.48 -20.26 -15.45
CA SER A 321 -5.93 -21.12 -16.52
C SER A 321 -7.00 -21.84 -17.32
N LEU A 322 -8.00 -22.43 -16.64
CA LEU A 322 -9.12 -23.08 -17.32
C LEU A 322 -9.95 -22.10 -18.15
N LEU A 323 -10.21 -20.91 -17.62
CA LEU A 323 -10.90 -19.85 -18.35
C LEU A 323 -10.12 -19.43 -19.60
N SER A 324 -8.83 -19.21 -19.45
CA SER A 324 -7.92 -18.85 -20.54
C SER A 324 -7.90 -19.89 -21.65
N GLN A 325 -7.74 -21.19 -21.29
CA GLN A 325 -7.78 -22.29 -22.25
C GLN A 325 -9.14 -22.34 -22.99
N THR A 326 -10.25 -22.13 -22.29
CA THR A 326 -11.58 -22.08 -22.89
C THR A 326 -11.71 -20.92 -23.88
N MET A 327 -11.02 -19.82 -23.66
CA MET A 327 -10.96 -18.66 -24.56
C MET A 327 -9.92 -18.81 -25.68
N GLY A 328 -9.21 -19.95 -25.77
CA GLY A 328 -8.23 -20.23 -26.82
C GLY A 328 -6.84 -19.67 -26.55
N TYR A 329 -6.52 -19.30 -25.30
CA TYR A 329 -5.19 -18.85 -24.89
C TYR A 329 -4.59 -19.87 -23.90
N GLU A 330 -3.42 -20.40 -24.21
CA GLU A 330 -2.83 -21.50 -23.46
C GLU A 330 -2.05 -20.96 -22.24
N PHE A 331 -2.55 -21.27 -21.04
CA PHE A 331 -1.82 -21.19 -19.79
C PHE A 331 -1.58 -22.62 -19.28
N ASP A 332 -0.37 -23.16 -19.54
CA ASP A 332 -0.02 -24.56 -19.27
C ASP A 332 0.74 -24.76 -17.96
N TYR A 333 0.39 -23.96 -16.93
CA TYR A 333 1.03 -24.10 -15.63
C TYR A 333 0.58 -25.36 -14.91
N LEU A 334 1.52 -26.13 -14.40
CA LEU A 334 1.28 -27.31 -13.59
C LEU A 334 1.32 -27.01 -12.09
N SER A 335 1.86 -25.87 -11.70
CA SER A 335 2.03 -25.50 -10.28
C SER A 335 2.15 -24.01 -10.06
N ALA A 336 1.84 -23.56 -8.84
CA ALA A 336 2.10 -22.18 -8.40
C ALA A 336 3.61 -21.83 -8.43
N LYS A 337 4.50 -22.83 -8.34
CA LYS A 337 5.94 -22.63 -8.48
C LYS A 337 6.33 -22.16 -9.88
N GLU A 338 5.73 -22.73 -10.92
CA GLU A 338 5.99 -22.31 -12.31
C GLU A 338 5.53 -20.88 -12.56
N ILE A 339 4.35 -20.51 -12.05
CA ILE A 339 3.86 -19.13 -12.10
C ILE A 339 4.83 -18.19 -11.37
N PHE A 340 5.31 -18.59 -10.19
CA PHE A 340 6.29 -17.78 -9.46
C PHE A 340 7.60 -17.61 -10.22
N ASN A 341 8.09 -18.65 -10.90
CA ASN A 341 9.27 -18.55 -11.75
C ASN A 341 9.06 -17.54 -12.89
N GLU A 342 7.87 -17.51 -13.48
CA GLU A 342 7.56 -16.51 -14.51
C GLU A 342 7.47 -15.11 -13.91
N ILE A 343 6.85 -14.93 -12.73
CA ILE A 343 6.87 -13.64 -12.02
C ILE A 343 8.29 -13.13 -11.86
N THR A 344 9.25 -14.00 -11.51
CA THR A 344 10.66 -13.60 -11.35
C THR A 344 11.33 -13.19 -12.66
N SER A 345 10.82 -13.62 -13.80
CA SER A 345 11.35 -13.26 -15.13
C SER A 345 10.83 -11.90 -15.63
N VAL A 346 9.63 -11.48 -15.19
CA VAL A 346 8.99 -10.24 -15.63
C VAL A 346 9.07 -9.11 -14.59
N SER A 347 9.38 -9.43 -13.34
CA SER A 347 9.42 -8.48 -12.23
C SER A 347 10.85 -8.25 -11.73
N PRO A 348 11.47 -7.08 -12.00
CA PRO A 348 12.83 -6.78 -11.54
C PRO A 348 13.01 -6.85 -10.02
N ILE A 349 11.95 -6.57 -9.25
CA ILE A 349 12.00 -6.64 -7.78
C ILE A 349 12.07 -8.07 -7.23
N TYR A 350 11.65 -9.07 -8.02
CA TYR A 350 11.71 -10.49 -7.67
C TYR A 350 12.87 -11.22 -8.35
N GLU A 351 13.71 -10.50 -9.07
CA GLU A 351 14.91 -11.04 -9.71
C GLU A 351 15.73 -11.89 -8.73
N ASN A 352 16.19 -13.02 -9.18
CA ASN A 352 16.98 -13.99 -8.37
C ASN A 352 16.24 -14.65 -7.19
N MET A 353 14.92 -14.52 -7.06
CA MET A 353 14.14 -15.32 -6.12
C MET A 353 13.79 -16.69 -6.70
N SER A 354 13.62 -17.65 -5.83
CA SER A 354 13.03 -18.95 -6.14
C SER A 354 12.39 -19.51 -4.88
N TYR A 355 11.55 -20.53 -5.02
CA TYR A 355 10.93 -21.21 -3.87
C TYR A 355 11.97 -21.74 -2.90
N GLU A 356 13.13 -22.20 -3.39
CA GLU A 356 14.23 -22.72 -2.58
C GLU A 356 14.88 -21.58 -1.75
N LYS A 357 15.11 -20.42 -2.36
CA LYS A 357 15.70 -19.26 -1.67
C LYS A 357 14.73 -18.61 -0.67
N ILE A 358 13.44 -18.63 -0.96
CA ILE A 358 12.40 -18.15 -0.02
C ILE A 358 12.39 -19.02 1.22
N GLY A 359 12.50 -20.35 1.06
CA GLY A 359 12.52 -21.31 2.15
C GLY A 359 11.32 -21.14 3.12
N ASP A 360 11.53 -21.45 4.39
CA ASP A 360 10.51 -21.34 5.43
C ASP A 360 10.51 -19.96 6.14
N THR A 361 11.60 -19.19 6.02
CA THR A 361 11.75 -17.88 6.70
C THR A 361 11.34 -16.70 5.84
N GLY A 362 11.09 -16.94 4.54
CA GLY A 362 10.80 -15.91 3.56
C GLY A 362 12.06 -15.16 3.08
N PHE A 363 11.90 -14.46 1.95
CA PHE A 363 12.94 -13.65 1.33
C PHE A 363 12.47 -12.19 1.26
N GLN A 364 13.22 -11.26 1.86
CA GLN A 364 12.90 -9.83 1.84
C GLN A 364 13.58 -9.17 0.65
N TRP A 365 12.79 -8.65 -0.29
CA TRP A 365 13.35 -7.86 -1.38
C TRP A 365 13.66 -6.42 -0.92
N LYS A 366 14.68 -5.84 -1.53
CA LYS A 366 15.08 -4.45 -1.28
C LYS A 366 14.91 -3.65 -2.57
N PRO A 367 14.33 -2.44 -2.51
CA PRO A 367 14.28 -1.59 -3.70
C PRO A 367 15.70 -1.32 -4.20
N LYS A 368 15.91 -1.44 -5.51
CA LYS A 368 17.14 -0.98 -6.15
C LYS A 368 17.08 0.56 -6.10
N LEU A 369 17.99 1.16 -5.34
CA LEU A 369 18.01 2.61 -5.05
C LEU A 369 18.26 3.51 -6.29
N THR A 370 18.46 2.93 -7.45
CA THR A 370 18.73 3.63 -8.73
C THR A 370 17.49 3.80 -9.61
N GLU A 371 16.33 3.26 -9.23
CA GLU A 371 15.15 3.16 -10.10
C GLU A 371 13.86 3.79 -9.49
N LEU A 372 14.01 4.61 -8.42
CA LEU A 372 12.88 5.36 -7.82
C LEU A 372 13.03 6.85 -8.07
#